data_84d6d5c38404e489f3eb9aa5f12c494e
#
_entry.id   84d6d5c38404e489f3eb9aa5f12c494e
#
_cell.length_a   1.000
_cell.length_b   1.000
_cell.length_c   1.000
_cell.angle_alpha   90.00
_cell.angle_beta   90.00
_cell.angle_gamma   90.00
#
_symmetry.space_group_name_H-M   'P 1'
#
loop_
_entity.id
_entity.type
_entity.pdbx_description
1 polymer ?
#
loop_
_entity_poly.entity_id
_entity_poly.type
_entity_poly.pdbx_seq_one_letter_code
_entity_poly.pdbx_strand_id
1 'polypeptide(L)'
;MHFKKKLDLNGKKALVTGAARGIGRSCVEALCETGAFVTLSDINIDLLKSTYTDLKNKKFDVEMVKLDVTDSISLNNFTSKSDPYDILVCNAGIVNWVDAVDMTDECWNNLLNVNLSGVFRCCRAFGRKMIENGGGSIINIGSMSGIIVNTPQSQAHYNTSKAAVHQLTKSLAVEWAQSGVRVNSVAPTYIETDLLNQSPEVQKYIEKWKAQTPMKRLGQPGEVASVVQFLASEASSLITGSIINVDGGFTAV
;
A
#
# COMPACT_ATOMS: atom_id res chain seq x y z
N MET A 1 -22.67 7.98 20.64
CA MET A 1 -21.51 7.59 19.82
C MET A 1 -21.96 7.54 18.37
N HIS A 2 -21.34 8.31 17.44
CA HIS A 2 -21.77 8.35 16.04
C HIS A 2 -20.74 7.61 15.17
N PHE A 3 -20.99 6.35 14.83
CA PHE A 3 -20.05 5.51 14.09
C PHE A 3 -19.66 6.09 12.72
N LYS A 4 -20.59 6.75 12.00
CA LYS A 4 -20.27 7.42 10.72
C LYS A 4 -19.18 8.49 10.88
N LYS A 5 -19.16 9.23 12.01
CA LYS A 5 -18.12 10.24 12.27
C LYS A 5 -16.74 9.64 12.53
N LYS A 6 -16.66 8.36 12.90
CA LYS A 6 -15.38 7.69 13.08
C LYS A 6 -14.66 7.38 11.77
N LEU A 7 -15.37 7.36 10.65
CA LEU A 7 -14.79 7.20 9.32
C LEU A 7 -14.42 8.54 8.65
N ASP A 8 -14.80 9.66 9.27
CA ASP A 8 -14.52 11.00 8.75
C ASP A 8 -13.02 11.32 8.83
N LEU A 9 -12.47 11.75 7.71
CA LEU A 9 -11.07 12.16 7.56
C LEU A 9 -10.92 13.67 7.26
N ASN A 10 -11.97 14.46 7.48
CA ASN A 10 -11.88 15.91 7.32
C ASN A 10 -10.75 16.50 8.18
N GLY A 11 -9.92 17.34 7.56
CA GLY A 11 -8.74 17.94 8.19
C GLY A 11 -7.53 17.02 8.34
N LYS A 12 -7.61 15.76 7.86
CA LYS A 12 -6.50 14.82 7.84
C LYS A 12 -5.68 14.97 6.57
N LYS A 13 -4.36 14.87 6.70
CA LYS A 13 -3.39 14.90 5.61
C LYS A 13 -2.83 13.50 5.38
N ALA A 14 -2.99 12.99 4.15
CA ALA A 14 -2.55 11.66 3.76
C ALA A 14 -1.49 11.70 2.65
N LEU A 15 -0.57 10.74 2.64
CA LEU A 15 0.33 10.48 1.52
C LEU A 15 0.18 9.03 1.07
N VAL A 16 0.09 8.82 -0.25
CA VAL A 16 0.02 7.50 -0.88
C VAL A 16 1.18 7.33 -1.85
N THR A 17 2.01 6.30 -1.64
CA THR A 17 3.10 5.96 -2.57
C THR A 17 2.63 5.01 -3.66
N GLY A 18 3.19 5.12 -4.88
CA GLY A 18 2.71 4.33 -6.02
C GLY A 18 1.27 4.67 -6.41
N ALA A 19 0.91 5.95 -6.33
CA ALA A 19 -0.46 6.44 -6.44
C ALA A 19 -0.92 6.69 -7.89
N ALA A 20 -0.04 6.49 -8.87
CA ALA A 20 -0.34 6.82 -10.27
C ALA A 20 -1.39 5.90 -10.91
N ARG A 21 -1.64 4.71 -10.39
CA ARG A 21 -2.61 3.73 -10.92
C ARG A 21 -3.03 2.67 -9.90
N GLY A 22 -3.95 1.80 -10.30
CA GLY A 22 -4.33 0.58 -9.58
C GLY A 22 -4.78 0.83 -8.14
N ILE A 23 -4.29 0.02 -7.20
CA ILE A 23 -4.65 0.08 -5.78
C ILE A 23 -4.31 1.46 -5.20
N GLY A 24 -3.12 2.01 -5.51
CA GLY A 24 -2.70 3.31 -5.00
C GLY A 24 -3.65 4.44 -5.38
N ARG A 25 -4.05 4.52 -6.67
CA ARG A 25 -5.06 5.48 -7.12
C ARG A 25 -6.39 5.32 -6.40
N SER A 26 -6.88 4.09 -6.27
CA SER A 26 -8.13 3.82 -5.54
C SER A 26 -8.06 4.19 -4.06
N CYS A 27 -6.88 4.00 -3.41
CA CYS A 27 -6.67 4.48 -2.05
C CYS A 27 -6.78 6.01 -1.95
N VAL A 28 -6.22 6.74 -2.92
CA VAL A 28 -6.38 8.21 -2.97
C VAL A 28 -7.85 8.59 -3.08
N GLU A 29 -8.59 7.98 -4.00
CA GLU A 29 -10.03 8.25 -4.19
C GLU A 29 -10.81 8.00 -2.88
N ALA A 30 -10.62 6.84 -2.24
CA ALA A 30 -11.31 6.48 -1.01
C ALA A 30 -11.01 7.43 0.17
N LEU A 31 -9.75 7.87 0.30
CA LEU A 31 -9.35 8.83 1.34
C LEU A 31 -9.94 10.22 1.08
N CYS A 32 -9.94 10.68 -0.18
CA CYS A 32 -10.54 11.96 -0.56
C CYS A 32 -12.06 11.96 -0.36
N GLU A 33 -12.77 10.87 -0.69
CA GLU A 33 -14.22 10.75 -0.48
C GLU A 33 -14.63 10.86 0.99
N THR A 34 -13.73 10.56 1.93
CA THR A 34 -13.93 10.73 3.35
C THR A 34 -13.37 12.04 3.92
N GLY A 35 -12.90 12.94 3.05
CA GLY A 35 -12.54 14.32 3.40
C GLY A 35 -11.07 14.58 3.64
N ALA A 36 -10.18 13.60 3.42
CA ALA A 36 -8.74 13.83 3.56
C ALA A 36 -8.18 14.69 2.41
N PHE A 37 -7.21 15.56 2.75
CA PHE A 37 -6.27 16.10 1.76
C PHE A 37 -5.23 15.04 1.44
N VAL A 38 -5.03 14.69 0.16
CA VAL A 38 -4.15 13.58 -0.22
C VAL A 38 -3.02 14.01 -1.16
N THR A 39 -1.79 13.73 -0.75
CA THR A 39 -0.60 13.84 -1.59
C THR A 39 -0.36 12.53 -2.34
N LEU A 40 -0.52 12.56 -3.66
CA LEU A 40 -0.15 11.45 -4.53
C LEU A 40 1.35 11.42 -4.73
N SER A 41 1.99 10.27 -4.59
CA SER A 41 3.39 10.14 -4.98
C SER A 41 3.66 8.92 -5.85
N ASP A 42 4.54 9.08 -6.83
CA ASP A 42 5.00 8.02 -7.73
C ASP A 42 6.36 8.39 -8.32
N ILE A 43 7.11 7.38 -8.77
CA ILE A 43 8.35 7.60 -9.53
C ILE A 43 8.04 8.02 -10.97
N ASN A 44 6.92 7.56 -11.55
CA ASN A 44 6.48 7.89 -12.90
C ASN A 44 5.66 9.18 -12.87
N ILE A 45 6.34 10.30 -13.10
CA ILE A 45 5.72 11.64 -13.04
C ILE A 45 4.65 11.87 -14.09
N ASP A 46 4.77 11.28 -15.29
CA ASP A 46 3.82 11.53 -16.37
C ASP A 46 2.50 10.80 -16.13
N LEU A 47 2.56 9.55 -15.68
CA LEU A 47 1.38 8.81 -15.25
C LEU A 47 0.72 9.48 -14.02
N LEU A 48 1.55 9.96 -13.09
CA LEU A 48 1.06 10.66 -11.90
C LEU A 48 0.31 11.95 -12.25
N LYS A 49 0.80 12.73 -13.21
CA LYS A 49 0.13 13.95 -13.71
C LYS A 49 -1.24 13.65 -14.30
N SER A 50 -1.36 12.57 -15.08
CA SER A 50 -2.65 12.13 -15.64
C SER A 50 -3.66 11.84 -14.54
N THR A 51 -3.28 11.00 -13.56
CA THR A 51 -4.13 10.66 -12.41
C THR A 51 -4.48 11.89 -11.58
N TYR A 52 -3.51 12.75 -11.29
CA TYR A 52 -3.75 14.00 -10.57
C TYR A 52 -4.80 14.88 -11.27
N THR A 53 -4.69 15.04 -12.60
CA THR A 53 -5.64 15.83 -13.39
C THR A 53 -7.05 15.26 -13.31
N ASP A 54 -7.19 13.93 -13.44
CA ASP A 54 -8.48 13.25 -13.32
C ASP A 54 -9.12 13.48 -11.93
N LEU A 55 -8.33 13.39 -10.87
CA LEU A 55 -8.81 13.56 -9.50
C LEU A 55 -9.19 15.04 -9.22
N LYS A 56 -8.42 15.99 -9.75
CA LYS A 56 -8.80 17.42 -9.68
C LYS A 56 -10.10 17.71 -10.42
N ASN A 57 -10.33 17.08 -11.56
CA ASN A 57 -11.60 17.20 -12.30
C ASN A 57 -12.79 16.66 -11.50
N LYS A 58 -12.56 15.63 -10.65
CA LYS A 58 -13.53 15.11 -9.68
C LYS A 58 -13.70 16.02 -8.45
N LYS A 59 -12.98 17.17 -8.39
CA LYS A 59 -12.96 18.13 -7.28
C LYS A 59 -12.41 17.58 -5.97
N PHE A 60 -11.56 16.56 -6.02
CA PHE A 60 -10.84 16.09 -4.85
C PHE A 60 -9.73 17.04 -4.43
N ASP A 61 -9.51 17.13 -3.12
CA ASP A 61 -8.44 17.96 -2.56
C ASP A 61 -7.13 17.18 -2.55
N VAL A 62 -6.34 17.37 -3.60
CA VAL A 62 -5.11 16.60 -3.86
C VAL A 62 -3.96 17.47 -4.30
N GLU A 63 -2.76 17.04 -3.96
CA GLU A 63 -1.49 17.50 -4.56
C GLU A 63 -0.68 16.28 -5.07
N MET A 64 0.39 16.54 -5.83
CA MET A 64 1.26 15.46 -6.30
C MET A 64 2.73 15.79 -6.10
N VAL A 65 3.53 14.75 -5.89
CA VAL A 65 4.98 14.84 -5.76
C VAL A 65 5.66 13.63 -6.39
N LYS A 66 6.75 13.87 -7.12
CA LYS A 66 7.61 12.77 -7.58
C LYS A 66 8.47 12.30 -6.41
N LEU A 67 8.29 11.04 -5.97
CA LEU A 67 9.11 10.39 -4.95
C LEU A 67 9.54 9.01 -5.42
N ASP A 68 10.82 8.72 -5.24
CA ASP A 68 11.37 7.38 -5.35
C ASP A 68 11.56 6.81 -3.94
N VAL A 69 10.84 5.74 -3.61
CA VAL A 69 10.92 5.07 -2.31
C VAL A 69 12.29 4.43 -2.05
N THR A 70 13.10 4.25 -3.10
CA THR A 70 14.45 3.72 -2.99
C THR A 70 15.50 4.79 -2.64
N ASP A 71 15.15 6.07 -2.76
CA ASP A 71 16.02 7.22 -2.46
C ASP A 71 15.74 7.81 -1.08
N SER A 72 16.55 7.40 -0.09
CA SER A 72 16.44 7.90 1.28
C SER A 72 16.69 9.40 1.40
N ILE A 73 17.54 9.98 0.55
CA ILE A 73 17.89 11.41 0.60
C ILE A 73 16.68 12.22 0.15
N SER A 74 16.08 11.83 -0.98
CA SER A 74 14.87 12.48 -1.51
C SER A 74 13.71 12.41 -0.52
N LEU A 75 13.46 11.24 0.08
CA LEU A 75 12.42 11.06 1.11
C LEU A 75 12.65 11.95 2.33
N ASN A 76 13.87 12.00 2.86
CA ASN A 76 14.19 12.82 4.02
C ASN A 76 14.08 14.32 3.70
N ASN A 77 14.53 14.76 2.52
CA ASN A 77 14.42 16.14 2.07
C ASN A 77 12.96 16.56 1.91
N PHE A 78 12.11 15.67 1.39
CA PHE A 78 10.68 15.94 1.27
C PHE A 78 10.02 16.05 2.65
N THR A 79 10.22 15.06 3.51
CA THR A 79 9.59 15.05 4.84
C THR A 79 10.08 16.19 5.74
N SER A 80 11.34 16.63 5.62
CA SER A 80 11.85 17.75 6.43
C SER A 80 11.18 19.09 6.09
N LYS A 81 10.70 19.26 4.86
CA LYS A 81 10.08 20.48 4.35
C LYS A 81 8.55 20.46 4.36
N SER A 82 7.95 19.28 4.51
CA SER A 82 6.50 19.12 4.53
C SER A 82 5.93 19.27 5.95
N ASP A 83 4.69 19.70 6.05
CA ASP A 83 3.91 19.54 7.27
C ASP A 83 3.75 18.05 7.61
N PRO A 84 3.48 17.72 8.87
CA PRO A 84 3.22 16.35 9.27
C PRO A 84 2.04 15.74 8.51
N TYR A 85 2.13 14.46 8.23
CA TYR A 85 1.04 13.66 7.69
C TYR A 85 0.38 12.85 8.81
N ASP A 86 -0.95 12.78 8.83
CA ASP A 86 -1.72 11.92 9.72
C ASP A 86 -1.77 10.48 9.23
N ILE A 87 -1.71 10.29 7.89
CA ILE A 87 -1.91 9.00 7.24
C ILE A 87 -0.80 8.77 6.20
N LEU A 88 -0.20 7.58 6.24
CA LEU A 88 0.73 7.11 5.22
C LEU A 88 0.27 5.78 4.65
N VAL A 89 0.13 5.70 3.32
CA VAL A 89 -0.11 4.44 2.61
C VAL A 89 1.12 4.05 1.82
N CYS A 90 1.84 3.03 2.27
CA CYS A 90 2.99 2.44 1.58
C CYS A 90 2.49 1.42 0.56
N ASN A 91 2.16 1.89 -0.66
CA ASN A 91 1.64 1.05 -1.72
C ASN A 91 2.64 0.80 -2.85
N ALA A 92 3.66 1.64 -3.03
CA ALA A 92 4.68 1.44 -4.07
C ALA A 92 5.29 0.04 -4.00
N GLY A 93 5.31 -0.66 -5.13
CA GLY A 93 5.84 -2.02 -5.22
C GLY A 93 5.91 -2.51 -6.65
N ILE A 94 6.76 -3.51 -6.85
CA ILE A 94 6.97 -4.20 -8.12
C ILE A 94 6.81 -5.70 -7.95
N VAL A 95 6.51 -6.40 -9.03
CA VAL A 95 6.46 -7.85 -9.12
C VAL A 95 7.03 -8.29 -10.46
N ASN A 96 7.78 -9.37 -10.45
CA ASN A 96 8.18 -10.14 -11.63
C ASN A 96 8.23 -11.62 -11.27
N TRP A 97 8.26 -12.48 -12.28
CA TRP A 97 8.26 -13.92 -12.12
C TRP A 97 9.58 -14.46 -12.65
N VAL A 98 10.35 -15.10 -11.78
CA VAL A 98 11.64 -15.68 -12.10
C VAL A 98 11.81 -16.92 -11.24
N ASP A 99 12.22 -18.03 -11.84
CA ASP A 99 12.55 -19.24 -11.09
C ASP A 99 13.76 -18.98 -10.18
N ALA A 100 13.72 -19.52 -8.98
CA ALA A 100 14.72 -19.20 -7.95
C ALA A 100 16.15 -19.60 -8.38
N VAL A 101 16.28 -20.66 -9.18
CA VAL A 101 17.59 -21.12 -9.70
C VAL A 101 18.18 -20.19 -10.76
N ASP A 102 17.35 -19.40 -11.44
CA ASP A 102 17.74 -18.48 -12.51
C ASP A 102 17.73 -17.01 -12.03
N MET A 103 17.33 -16.78 -10.77
CA MET A 103 17.22 -15.43 -10.21
C MET A 103 18.60 -14.87 -9.89
N THR A 104 18.96 -13.76 -10.55
CA THR A 104 20.20 -13.05 -10.24
C THR A 104 20.11 -12.27 -8.94
N ASP A 105 21.25 -12.03 -8.29
CA ASP A 105 21.33 -11.17 -7.10
C ASP A 105 20.80 -9.75 -7.38
N GLU A 106 21.00 -9.24 -8.60
CA GLU A 106 20.45 -7.93 -9.00
C GLU A 106 18.92 -7.95 -9.01
N CYS A 107 18.31 -8.97 -9.61
CA CYS A 107 16.85 -9.14 -9.65
C CYS A 107 16.27 -9.21 -8.22
N TRP A 108 16.87 -10.04 -7.37
CA TRP A 108 16.55 -10.17 -5.96
C TRP A 108 16.64 -8.83 -5.22
N ASN A 109 17.81 -8.18 -5.30
CA ASN A 109 18.07 -6.94 -4.57
C ASN A 109 17.20 -5.78 -5.04
N ASN A 110 16.95 -5.66 -6.34
CA ASN A 110 16.08 -4.61 -6.89
C ASN A 110 14.66 -4.73 -6.33
N LEU A 111 14.08 -5.92 -6.33
CA LEU A 111 12.73 -6.13 -5.80
C LEU A 111 12.67 -5.86 -4.30
N LEU A 112 13.61 -6.37 -3.51
CA LEU A 112 13.66 -6.11 -2.07
C LEU A 112 13.89 -4.62 -1.77
N ASN A 113 14.70 -3.93 -2.57
CA ASN A 113 14.97 -2.51 -2.40
C ASN A 113 13.70 -1.66 -2.53
N VAL A 114 12.80 -2.01 -3.47
CA VAL A 114 11.51 -1.33 -3.63
C VAL A 114 10.51 -1.83 -2.57
N ASN A 115 10.23 -3.14 -2.54
CA ASN A 115 9.08 -3.70 -1.82
C ASN A 115 9.25 -3.76 -0.30
N LEU A 116 10.47 -3.85 0.19
CA LEU A 116 10.79 -3.95 1.61
C LEU A 116 11.53 -2.72 2.12
N SER A 117 12.71 -2.45 1.58
CA SER A 117 13.53 -1.32 2.04
C SER A 117 12.85 0.02 1.77
N GLY A 118 12.13 0.14 0.64
CA GLY A 118 11.32 1.32 0.31
C GLY A 118 10.20 1.57 1.30
N VAL A 119 9.46 0.52 1.67
CA VAL A 119 8.43 0.58 2.73
C VAL A 119 9.05 1.02 4.05
N PHE A 120 10.16 0.40 4.46
CA PHE A 120 10.86 0.79 5.70
C PHE A 120 11.32 2.25 5.68
N ARG A 121 11.89 2.73 4.56
CA ARG A 121 12.34 4.13 4.42
C ARG A 121 11.16 5.10 4.57
N CYS A 122 10.03 4.81 3.93
CA CYS A 122 8.82 5.60 4.06
C CYS A 122 8.31 5.58 5.51
N CYS A 123 8.12 4.41 6.11
CA CYS A 123 7.70 4.29 7.50
C CYS A 123 8.62 5.09 8.43
N ARG A 124 9.94 4.99 8.29
CA ARG A 124 10.90 5.71 9.11
C ARG A 124 10.82 7.23 8.94
N ALA A 125 10.74 7.71 7.69
CA ALA A 125 10.76 9.14 7.40
C ALA A 125 9.48 9.84 7.88
N PHE A 126 8.31 9.27 7.55
CA PHE A 126 7.01 9.82 7.95
C PHE A 126 6.65 9.47 9.39
N GLY A 127 6.98 8.25 9.86
CA GLY A 127 6.71 7.81 11.22
C GLY A 127 7.41 8.67 12.26
N ARG A 128 8.65 9.14 12.01
CA ARG A 128 9.34 10.12 12.88
C ARG A 128 8.47 11.37 13.10
N LYS A 129 7.95 11.96 12.03
CA LYS A 129 7.08 13.14 12.11
C LYS A 129 5.76 12.85 12.81
N MET A 130 5.16 11.67 12.57
CA MET A 130 3.95 11.26 13.27
C MET A 130 4.19 11.14 14.78
N ILE A 131 5.32 10.54 15.20
CA ILE A 131 5.70 10.43 16.62
C ILE A 131 5.86 11.82 17.25
N GLU A 132 6.57 12.73 16.58
CA GLU A 132 6.80 14.12 17.05
C GLU A 132 5.48 14.91 17.16
N ASN A 133 4.46 14.55 16.37
CA ASN A 133 3.15 15.24 16.35
C ASN A 133 2.04 14.47 17.10
N GLY A 134 2.38 13.46 17.88
CA GLY A 134 1.46 12.79 18.79
C GLY A 134 0.59 11.69 18.17
N GLY A 135 0.93 11.20 16.98
CA GLY A 135 0.28 10.02 16.42
C GLY A 135 0.07 10.04 14.91
N GLY A 136 -0.48 8.95 14.40
CA GLY A 136 -0.80 8.76 12.99
C GLY A 136 -1.21 7.32 12.65
N SER A 137 -1.53 7.09 11.38
CA SER A 137 -1.87 5.77 10.86
C SER A 137 -1.02 5.43 9.63
N ILE A 138 -0.24 4.35 9.72
CA ILE A 138 0.56 3.82 8.61
C ILE A 138 -0.09 2.53 8.12
N ILE A 139 -0.37 2.46 6.83
CA ILE A 139 -0.96 1.30 6.18
C ILE A 139 -0.01 0.79 5.10
N ASN A 140 0.55 -0.40 5.31
CA ASN A 140 1.43 -1.05 4.35
C ASN A 140 0.63 -1.97 3.43
N ILE A 141 0.79 -1.85 2.12
CA ILE A 141 0.20 -2.82 1.18
C ILE A 141 1.13 -4.03 1.10
N GLY A 142 0.75 -5.04 1.88
CA GLY A 142 1.34 -6.37 1.86
C GLY A 142 0.87 -7.20 0.67
N SER A 143 0.59 -8.48 0.91
CA SER A 143 -0.02 -9.41 -0.05
C SER A 143 -0.36 -10.72 0.66
N MET A 144 -1.34 -11.47 0.16
CA MET A 144 -1.51 -12.89 0.55
C MET A 144 -0.22 -13.70 0.31
N SER A 145 0.62 -13.27 -0.63
CA SER A 145 1.93 -13.87 -0.93
C SER A 145 2.93 -13.80 0.23
N GLY A 146 2.68 -12.97 1.23
CA GLY A 146 3.44 -12.97 2.48
C GLY A 146 2.91 -13.96 3.53
N ILE A 147 1.82 -14.68 3.23
CA ILE A 147 1.16 -15.65 4.12
C ILE A 147 1.26 -17.05 3.52
N ILE A 148 1.06 -17.15 2.21
CA ILE A 148 1.08 -18.40 1.45
C ILE A 148 2.03 -18.31 0.26
N VAL A 149 2.30 -19.44 -0.38
CA VAL A 149 3.04 -19.47 -1.66
C VAL A 149 2.05 -19.56 -2.82
N ASN A 150 2.14 -18.58 -3.71
CA ASN A 150 1.31 -18.53 -4.92
C ASN A 150 1.74 -19.58 -5.94
N THR A 151 0.79 -20.13 -6.64
CA THR A 151 1.01 -21.06 -7.75
C THR A 151 0.14 -20.66 -8.93
N PRO A 152 0.62 -20.84 -10.19
CA PRO A 152 1.81 -21.58 -10.62
C PRO A 152 3.09 -20.71 -10.76
N GLN A 153 3.00 -19.41 -10.59
CA GLN A 153 4.11 -18.49 -10.84
C GLN A 153 5.23 -18.60 -9.80
N SER A 154 6.47 -18.61 -10.27
CA SER A 154 7.68 -18.55 -9.45
C SER A 154 8.01 -17.10 -9.10
N GLN A 155 7.99 -16.76 -7.80
CA GLN A 155 8.19 -15.40 -7.31
C GLN A 155 8.76 -15.35 -5.88
N ALA A 156 9.79 -16.17 -5.60
CA ALA A 156 10.33 -16.34 -4.24
C ALA A 156 10.70 -15.00 -3.57
N HIS A 157 11.35 -14.09 -4.29
CA HIS A 157 11.73 -12.75 -3.80
C HIS A 157 10.51 -11.89 -3.46
N TYR A 158 9.42 -11.95 -4.26
CA TYR A 158 8.19 -11.22 -3.98
C TYR A 158 7.51 -11.74 -2.70
N ASN A 159 7.35 -13.06 -2.59
CA ASN A 159 6.75 -13.68 -1.41
C ASN A 159 7.56 -13.33 -0.15
N THR A 160 8.89 -13.44 -0.22
CA THR A 160 9.80 -13.06 0.87
C THR A 160 9.64 -11.58 1.23
N SER A 161 9.61 -10.68 0.24
CA SER A 161 9.44 -9.25 0.49
C SER A 161 8.13 -8.93 1.22
N LYS A 162 7.03 -9.57 0.83
CA LYS A 162 5.70 -9.34 1.42
C LYS A 162 5.57 -9.96 2.81
N ALA A 163 6.17 -11.14 3.05
CA ALA A 163 6.28 -11.70 4.39
C ALA A 163 7.09 -10.78 5.33
N ALA A 164 8.19 -10.24 4.84
CA ALA A 164 9.01 -9.28 5.59
C ALA A 164 8.25 -7.96 5.88
N VAL A 165 7.44 -7.45 4.96
CA VAL A 165 6.57 -6.28 5.21
C VAL A 165 5.54 -6.57 6.30
N HIS A 166 4.96 -7.78 6.35
CA HIS A 166 4.05 -8.17 7.44
C HIS A 166 4.77 -8.17 8.79
N GLN A 167 5.97 -8.71 8.86
CA GLN A 167 6.74 -8.70 10.11
C GLN A 167 7.23 -7.29 10.48
N LEU A 168 7.66 -6.48 9.51
CA LEU A 168 8.00 -5.07 9.71
C LEU A 168 6.81 -4.30 10.30
N THR A 169 5.61 -4.51 9.77
CA THR A 169 4.37 -3.92 10.28
C THR A 169 4.16 -4.20 11.76
N LYS A 170 4.31 -5.45 12.19
CA LYS A 170 4.17 -5.84 13.60
C LYS A 170 5.24 -5.20 14.48
N SER A 171 6.49 -5.18 14.01
CA SER A 171 7.61 -4.60 14.75
C SER A 171 7.40 -3.10 15.01
N LEU A 172 7.09 -2.34 13.96
CA LEU A 172 6.85 -0.90 14.07
C LEU A 172 5.57 -0.58 14.88
N ALA A 173 4.54 -1.42 14.77
CA ALA A 173 3.32 -1.26 15.57
C ALA A 173 3.60 -1.34 17.07
N VAL A 174 4.41 -2.29 17.50
CA VAL A 174 4.79 -2.46 18.91
C VAL A 174 5.69 -1.32 19.37
N GLU A 175 6.69 -0.97 18.55
CA GLU A 175 7.66 0.08 18.87
C GLU A 175 7.02 1.46 19.02
N TRP A 176 6.02 1.80 18.17
CA TRP A 176 5.47 3.15 18.10
C TRP A 176 4.10 3.32 18.75
N ALA A 177 3.52 2.25 19.30
CA ALA A 177 2.20 2.28 19.92
C ALA A 177 2.06 3.35 21.01
N GLN A 178 3.05 3.47 21.89
CA GLN A 178 3.01 4.47 22.97
C GLN A 178 3.12 5.92 22.48
N SER A 179 3.61 6.12 21.26
CA SER A 179 3.66 7.42 20.61
C SER A 179 2.39 7.73 19.79
N GLY A 180 1.35 6.90 19.89
CA GLY A 180 0.08 7.12 19.20
C GLY A 180 0.10 6.76 17.71
N VAL A 181 1.16 6.13 17.20
CA VAL A 181 1.25 5.69 15.79
C VAL A 181 0.78 4.26 15.65
N ARG A 182 -0.27 4.06 14.85
CA ARG A 182 -0.74 2.73 14.47
C ARG A 182 -0.10 2.29 13.15
N VAL A 183 0.33 1.03 13.07
CA VAL A 183 0.91 0.47 11.84
C VAL A 183 0.21 -0.84 11.54
N ASN A 184 -0.45 -0.93 10.37
CA ASN A 184 -1.17 -2.11 9.93
C ASN A 184 -0.81 -2.47 8.49
N SER A 185 -1.11 -3.69 8.07
CA SER A 185 -0.94 -4.13 6.69
C SER A 185 -2.26 -4.63 6.12
N VAL A 186 -2.51 -4.34 4.86
CA VAL A 186 -3.55 -4.97 4.06
C VAL A 186 -2.88 -6.01 3.17
N ALA A 187 -3.44 -7.22 3.12
CA ALA A 187 -2.91 -8.35 2.34
C ALA A 187 -3.90 -8.73 1.22
N PRO A 188 -3.80 -8.06 0.04
CA PRO A 188 -4.66 -8.38 -1.09
C PRO A 188 -4.31 -9.73 -1.74
N THR A 189 -5.30 -10.33 -2.39
CA THR A 189 -5.15 -11.38 -3.39
C THR A 189 -4.82 -10.80 -4.77
N TYR A 190 -5.13 -11.51 -5.84
CA TYR A 190 -5.05 -11.03 -7.22
C TYR A 190 -6.13 -9.96 -7.45
N ILE A 191 -5.68 -8.72 -7.66
CA ILE A 191 -6.54 -7.54 -7.84
C ILE A 191 -6.55 -7.14 -9.31
N GLU A 192 -7.73 -6.94 -9.87
CA GLU A 192 -7.92 -6.53 -11.26
C GLU A 192 -7.42 -5.09 -11.45
N THR A 193 -6.19 -4.98 -11.92
CA THR A 193 -5.50 -3.72 -12.21
C THR A 193 -4.99 -3.75 -13.65
N ASP A 194 -4.64 -2.59 -14.18
CA ASP A 194 -4.03 -2.49 -15.51
C ASP A 194 -2.80 -3.39 -15.68
N LEU A 195 -2.08 -3.67 -14.59
CA LEU A 195 -0.94 -4.58 -14.59
C LEU A 195 -1.34 -6.00 -15.00
N LEU A 196 -2.49 -6.51 -14.53
CA LEU A 196 -2.98 -7.83 -14.89
C LEU A 196 -3.49 -7.88 -16.35
N ASN A 197 -4.06 -6.77 -16.82
CA ASN A 197 -4.68 -6.71 -18.14
C ASN A 197 -3.66 -6.56 -19.28
N GLN A 198 -2.45 -6.07 -19.00
CA GLN A 198 -1.44 -5.75 -20.01
C GLN A 198 -0.47 -6.89 -20.33
N SER A 199 -0.39 -7.94 -19.50
CA SER A 199 0.53 -9.06 -19.71
C SER A 199 -0.16 -10.30 -20.26
N PRO A 200 0.16 -10.76 -21.50
CA PRO A 200 -0.35 -12.01 -22.04
C PRO A 200 -0.01 -13.24 -21.18
N GLU A 201 1.11 -13.18 -20.45
CA GLU A 201 1.52 -14.25 -19.54
C GLU A 201 0.61 -14.33 -18.33
N VAL A 202 0.17 -13.19 -17.81
CA VAL A 202 -0.77 -13.11 -16.68
C VAL A 202 -2.13 -13.64 -17.07
N GLN A 203 -2.60 -13.34 -18.27
CA GLN A 203 -3.91 -13.78 -18.76
C GLN A 203 -4.10 -15.30 -18.69
N LYS A 204 -3.03 -16.08 -18.89
CA LYS A 204 -3.05 -17.55 -18.80
C LYS A 204 -3.47 -18.07 -17.42
N TYR A 205 -3.27 -17.28 -16.37
CA TYR A 205 -3.50 -17.72 -15.00
C TYR A 205 -4.78 -17.19 -14.37
N ILE A 206 -5.45 -16.22 -14.99
CA ILE A 206 -6.63 -15.55 -14.44
C ILE A 206 -7.72 -16.56 -14.06
N GLU A 207 -8.06 -17.46 -14.97
CA GLU A 207 -9.11 -18.46 -14.70
C GLU A 207 -8.69 -19.44 -13.60
N LYS A 208 -7.41 -19.80 -13.51
CA LYS A 208 -6.89 -20.63 -12.43
C LYS A 208 -6.98 -19.89 -11.08
N TRP A 209 -6.59 -18.62 -11.04
CA TRP A 209 -6.67 -17.80 -9.82
C TRP A 209 -8.11 -17.61 -9.35
N LYS A 210 -9.04 -17.34 -10.27
CA LYS A 210 -10.48 -17.31 -9.95
C LYS A 210 -10.97 -18.65 -9.40
N ALA A 211 -10.57 -19.76 -10.04
CA ALA A 211 -10.97 -21.10 -9.60
C ALA A 211 -10.44 -21.45 -8.19
N GLN A 212 -9.24 -20.98 -7.85
CA GLN A 212 -8.63 -21.17 -6.54
C GLN A 212 -9.23 -20.25 -5.47
N THR A 213 -9.75 -19.07 -5.85
CA THR A 213 -10.37 -18.14 -4.90
C THR A 213 -11.77 -18.66 -4.51
N PRO A 214 -12.10 -18.80 -3.21
CA PRO A 214 -13.44 -19.25 -2.79
C PRO A 214 -14.58 -18.39 -3.36
N MET A 215 -14.42 -17.06 -3.42
CA MET A 215 -15.40 -16.14 -4.03
C MET A 215 -15.44 -16.20 -5.57
N LYS A 216 -14.62 -17.04 -6.23
CA LYS A 216 -14.60 -17.31 -7.69
C LYS A 216 -14.41 -16.09 -8.58
N ARG A 217 -13.73 -15.07 -8.09
CA ARG A 217 -13.41 -13.84 -8.82
C ARG A 217 -12.07 -13.24 -8.39
N LEU A 218 -11.56 -12.31 -9.17
CA LEU A 218 -10.50 -11.41 -8.74
C LEU A 218 -11.07 -10.33 -7.81
N GLY A 219 -10.22 -9.74 -6.99
CA GLY A 219 -10.56 -8.55 -6.20
C GLY A 219 -10.52 -7.29 -7.06
N GLN A 220 -11.21 -6.24 -6.61
CA GLN A 220 -11.18 -4.92 -7.23
C GLN A 220 -10.30 -3.96 -6.40
N PRO A 221 -9.62 -2.99 -7.03
CA PRO A 221 -8.81 -2.00 -6.29
C PRO A 221 -9.59 -1.27 -5.18
N GLY A 222 -10.87 -0.96 -5.42
CA GLY A 222 -11.75 -0.32 -4.44
C GLY A 222 -12.00 -1.17 -3.18
N GLU A 223 -11.97 -2.50 -3.28
CA GLU A 223 -12.15 -3.37 -2.12
C GLU A 223 -10.94 -3.28 -1.16
N VAL A 224 -9.74 -3.14 -1.72
CA VAL A 224 -8.51 -2.90 -0.94
C VAL A 224 -8.55 -1.48 -0.34
N ALA A 225 -8.93 -0.50 -1.15
CA ALA A 225 -9.00 0.90 -0.74
C ALA A 225 -10.00 1.14 0.40
N SER A 226 -11.12 0.41 0.45
CA SER A 226 -12.10 0.49 1.54
C SER A 226 -11.49 0.06 2.88
N VAL A 227 -10.63 -0.97 2.89
CA VAL A 227 -9.93 -1.40 4.10
C VAL A 227 -8.87 -0.38 4.50
N VAL A 228 -8.15 0.21 3.53
CA VAL A 228 -7.19 1.30 3.79
C VAL A 228 -7.90 2.50 4.42
N GLN A 229 -9.05 2.93 3.89
CA GLN A 229 -9.88 4.01 4.43
C GLN A 229 -10.29 3.73 5.89
N PHE A 230 -10.76 2.52 6.18
CA PHE A 230 -11.10 2.10 7.55
C PHE A 230 -9.87 2.17 8.47
N LEU A 231 -8.72 1.64 8.05
CA LEU A 231 -7.49 1.66 8.85
C LEU A 231 -6.91 3.07 9.05
N ALA A 232 -7.16 3.98 8.11
CA ALA A 232 -6.76 5.39 8.23
C ALA A 232 -7.57 6.15 9.29
N SER A 233 -8.76 5.67 9.62
CA SER A 233 -9.76 6.38 10.41
C SER A 233 -9.75 6.01 11.91
N GLU A 234 -10.49 6.80 12.72
CA GLU A 234 -10.73 6.52 14.14
C GLU A 234 -11.60 5.26 14.38
N ALA A 235 -12.25 4.73 13.34
CA ALA A 235 -12.99 3.47 13.44
C ALA A 235 -12.06 2.27 13.74
N SER A 236 -10.77 2.40 13.45
CA SER A 236 -9.73 1.39 13.70
C SER A 236 -8.77 1.79 14.85
N SER A 237 -9.18 2.69 15.77
CA SER A 237 -8.29 3.26 16.81
C SER A 237 -7.62 2.24 17.74
N LEU A 238 -8.15 1.03 17.87
CA LEU A 238 -7.55 -0.05 18.67
C LEU A 238 -6.83 -1.10 17.80
N ILE A 239 -6.72 -0.87 16.49
CA ILE A 239 -6.10 -1.83 15.56
C ILE A 239 -4.69 -1.34 15.22
N THR A 240 -3.68 -2.09 15.67
CA THR A 240 -2.26 -1.92 15.30
C THR A 240 -1.58 -3.28 15.23
N GLY A 241 -0.60 -3.44 14.36
CA GLY A 241 0.12 -4.71 14.12
C GLY A 241 -0.68 -5.78 13.38
N SER A 242 -1.86 -5.44 12.86
CA SER A 242 -2.74 -6.39 12.18
C SER A 242 -2.39 -6.53 10.70
N ILE A 243 -2.55 -7.75 10.20
CA ILE A 243 -2.49 -8.08 8.77
C ILE A 243 -3.92 -8.43 8.35
N ILE A 244 -4.55 -7.57 7.58
CA ILE A 244 -5.95 -7.74 7.18
C ILE A 244 -6.01 -8.30 5.76
N ASN A 245 -6.50 -9.52 5.62
CA ASN A 245 -6.65 -10.18 4.33
C ASN A 245 -7.84 -9.57 3.56
N VAL A 246 -7.59 -9.23 2.29
CA VAL A 246 -8.61 -8.82 1.30
C VAL A 246 -8.45 -9.75 0.11
N ASP A 247 -8.88 -11.00 0.28
CA ASP A 247 -8.44 -12.10 -0.56
C ASP A 247 -9.56 -13.05 -1.05
N GLY A 248 -10.82 -12.70 -0.81
CA GLY A 248 -11.96 -13.53 -1.21
C GLY A 248 -11.94 -14.94 -0.60
N GLY A 249 -11.27 -15.09 0.56
CA GLY A 249 -11.11 -16.36 1.28
C GLY A 249 -9.93 -17.21 0.79
N PHE A 250 -9.06 -16.69 -0.06
CA PHE A 250 -7.95 -17.45 -0.68
C PHE A 250 -7.03 -18.10 0.36
N THR A 251 -6.71 -17.40 1.44
CA THR A 251 -5.82 -17.90 2.49
C THR A 251 -6.52 -18.66 3.61
N ALA A 252 -7.84 -18.83 3.53
CA ALA A 252 -8.64 -19.52 4.54
C ALA A 252 -8.81 -21.03 4.26
N VAL A 253 -8.35 -21.52 3.11
CA VAL A 253 -8.49 -22.90 2.63
C VAL A 253 -7.15 -23.50 2.30
#